data_6d71af7591bd7321b988f76b9b15384f
#
_entry.id   6d71af7591bd7321b988f76b9b15384f
#
_cell.length_a   1.000
_cell.length_b   1.000
_cell.length_c   1.000
_cell.angle_alpha   90.00
_cell.angle_beta   90.00
_cell.angle_gamma   90.00
#
_symmetry.space_group_name_H-M   'P 1'
#
loop_
_entity.id
_entity.type
_entity.pdbx_description
1 polymer ?
#
loop_
_entity_poly.entity_id
_entity_poly.type
_entity_poly.pdbx_seq_one_letter_code
_entity_poly.pdbx_strand_id
1 'polypeptide(L)'
;MFVSGQNRGASNGATFERRNPLDGELASLAPAATLEDATAAVQAASSAFPAWAALGVRERRMLLLTAADVLKSYTSDFTAAMAAETGASNQWASFNVELAAEIMREAAALVTRIDGQVIPSDTHGCLSMAIRQPAGVVLGIAPWNAPVILGVRALATPLACGNTVVLKGSELCPATHSLIVQALHQAGFPAGVVNFLTNAPSDAGAIVEKMVADPAVRRVNFTGSTHVGRLVAQICARYLKPSVLELGGKAPALILDDADLDNAVEAIAFGAFANSGQVCMSTERIIVDESIAQSFIAKLRDRVSTLPIGDPRHETVVLGSVVDNATVYRCNELISDALDNGAKLVCGGMSETTLMQATLLDRVTPAMRIFHEETFGPVKAIVRVNSEKAAIACANDTKMGLSSAVFSRDVARALRVARRLRTGICHINGPTVQDEAQVPFGGINDSGWGHFGGQAGIDAFTDLRWMTVKNTTGDNVF
;
A
#
# COMPACT_ATOMS: atom_id res chain seq x y z
N MET A 1 4.03 -11.80 18.50
CA MET A 1 4.90 -10.62 18.36
C MET A 1 6.36 -11.04 18.25
N PHE A 2 7.20 -10.19 17.67
CA PHE A 2 8.64 -10.45 17.55
C PHE A 2 9.41 -9.20 18.02
N VAL A 3 10.12 -9.30 19.14
CA VAL A 3 10.80 -8.16 19.77
C VAL A 3 12.19 -8.57 20.21
N SER A 4 13.21 -7.76 19.91
CA SER A 4 14.62 -8.04 20.23
C SER A 4 15.10 -9.41 19.71
N GLY A 5 14.68 -9.84 18.51
CA GLY A 5 15.07 -11.12 17.93
C GLY A 5 14.38 -12.35 18.54
N GLN A 6 13.32 -12.18 19.31
CA GLN A 6 12.61 -13.25 20.00
C GLN A 6 11.09 -13.20 19.75
N ASN A 7 10.49 -14.38 19.57
CA ASN A 7 9.04 -14.52 19.62
C ASN A 7 8.54 -14.33 21.05
N ARG A 8 7.51 -13.48 21.24
CA ARG A 8 6.92 -13.17 22.54
C ARG A 8 5.40 -13.19 22.48
N GLY A 9 4.74 -13.63 23.55
CA GLY A 9 3.34 -13.35 23.84
C GLY A 9 3.15 -11.88 24.26
N ALA A 10 1.93 -11.46 24.50
CA ALA A 10 1.63 -10.21 25.17
C ALA A 10 2.04 -10.27 26.63
N SER A 11 2.47 -9.15 27.24
CA SER A 11 2.93 -9.06 28.62
C SER A 11 1.85 -9.51 29.63
N ASN A 12 0.57 -9.34 29.28
CA ASN A 12 -0.59 -9.81 30.07
C ASN A 12 -1.12 -11.18 29.65
N GLY A 13 -0.47 -11.85 28.69
CA GLY A 13 -0.92 -13.14 28.14
C GLY A 13 -2.14 -13.07 27.21
N ALA A 14 -2.67 -11.87 26.89
CA ALA A 14 -3.85 -11.72 26.05
C ALA A 14 -3.56 -12.08 24.58
N THR A 15 -4.58 -12.64 23.93
CA THR A 15 -4.56 -12.98 22.51
C THR A 15 -5.85 -12.52 21.83
N PHE A 16 -5.83 -12.44 20.50
CA PHE A 16 -7.03 -12.25 19.68
C PHE A 16 -7.03 -13.24 18.51
N GLU A 17 -8.22 -13.53 18.01
CA GLU A 17 -8.44 -14.45 16.92
C GLU A 17 -8.62 -13.73 15.60
N ARG A 18 -8.01 -14.27 14.55
CA ARG A 18 -8.43 -14.00 13.17
C ARG A 18 -9.15 -15.24 12.63
N ARG A 19 -10.37 -15.06 12.16
CA ARG A 19 -11.18 -16.12 11.57
C ARG A 19 -11.21 -16.00 10.06
N ASN A 20 -11.24 -17.13 9.38
CA ASN A 20 -11.36 -17.19 7.93
C ASN A 20 -12.69 -16.55 7.48
N PRO A 21 -12.66 -15.66 6.46
CA PRO A 21 -13.86 -14.94 6.04
C PRO A 21 -14.90 -15.82 5.33
N LEU A 22 -14.53 -17.04 4.88
CA LEU A 22 -15.44 -17.94 4.14
C LEU A 22 -16.30 -18.82 5.07
N ASP A 23 -15.68 -19.41 6.09
CA ASP A 23 -16.30 -20.43 6.94
C ASP A 23 -16.30 -20.08 8.44
N GLY A 24 -15.59 -19.00 8.83
CA GLY A 24 -15.48 -18.59 10.22
C GLY A 24 -14.56 -19.46 11.07
N GLU A 25 -13.84 -20.43 10.50
CA GLU A 25 -12.86 -21.23 11.22
C GLU A 25 -11.69 -20.38 11.72
N LEU A 26 -11.01 -20.83 12.76
CA LEU A 26 -9.84 -20.14 13.30
C LEU A 26 -8.69 -20.19 12.29
N ALA A 27 -8.36 -19.06 11.69
CA ALA A 27 -7.23 -18.93 10.77
C ALA A 27 -5.91 -18.69 11.51
N SER A 28 -5.91 -17.80 12.51
CA SER A 28 -4.72 -17.54 13.33
C SER A 28 -5.09 -16.98 14.70
N LEU A 29 -4.23 -17.26 15.68
CA LEU A 29 -4.27 -16.72 17.04
C LEU A 29 -3.02 -15.86 17.25
N ALA A 30 -3.19 -14.61 17.61
CA ALA A 30 -2.09 -13.68 17.75
C ALA A 30 -2.07 -12.98 19.11
N PRO A 31 -0.90 -12.61 19.64
CA PRO A 31 -0.80 -11.82 20.86
C PRO A 31 -1.48 -10.47 20.72
N ALA A 32 -2.25 -10.07 21.73
CA ALA A 32 -2.84 -8.73 21.85
C ALA A 32 -1.90 -7.84 22.69
N ALA A 33 -0.99 -7.11 22.01
CA ALA A 33 0.00 -6.24 22.67
C ALA A 33 -0.65 -5.23 23.61
N THR A 34 0.03 -4.98 24.71
CA THR A 34 -0.28 -3.89 25.66
C THR A 34 0.51 -2.64 25.30
N LEU A 35 0.25 -1.52 26.00
CA LEU A 35 1.05 -0.30 25.89
C LEU A 35 2.51 -0.50 26.36
N GLU A 36 2.71 -1.44 27.28
CA GLU A 36 4.05 -1.85 27.75
C GLU A 36 4.80 -2.59 26.65
N ASP A 37 4.16 -3.53 25.96
CA ASP A 37 4.75 -4.25 24.82
C ASP A 37 5.12 -3.28 23.69
N ALA A 38 4.28 -2.29 23.40
CA ALA A 38 4.55 -1.24 22.43
C ALA A 38 5.80 -0.42 22.82
N THR A 39 5.91 -0.06 24.08
CA THR A 39 7.10 0.63 24.61
C THR A 39 8.35 -0.25 24.49
N ALA A 40 8.27 -1.53 24.84
CA ALA A 40 9.38 -2.47 24.76
C ALA A 40 9.89 -2.65 23.31
N ALA A 41 8.98 -2.69 22.32
CA ALA A 41 9.36 -2.80 20.91
C ALA A 41 10.09 -1.54 20.41
N VAL A 42 9.63 -0.34 20.79
CA VAL A 42 10.29 0.92 20.44
C VAL A 42 11.67 1.01 21.11
N GLN A 43 11.79 0.60 22.38
CA GLN A 43 13.07 0.57 23.09
C GLN A 43 14.05 -0.41 22.45
N ALA A 44 13.59 -1.60 22.03
CA ALA A 44 14.42 -2.56 21.32
C ALA A 44 14.96 -1.98 20.00
N ALA A 45 14.10 -1.32 19.23
CA ALA A 45 14.50 -0.63 18.01
C ALA A 45 15.49 0.51 18.27
N SER A 46 15.24 1.32 19.29
CA SER A 46 16.11 2.43 19.68
C SER A 46 17.50 1.95 20.13
N SER A 47 17.57 0.85 20.89
CA SER A 47 18.83 0.27 21.35
C SER A 47 19.66 -0.31 20.20
N ALA A 48 19.03 -0.90 19.19
CA ALA A 48 19.69 -1.46 18.02
C ALA A 48 20.13 -0.39 16.99
N PHE A 49 19.53 0.79 17.02
CA PHE A 49 19.72 1.83 16.01
C PHE A 49 21.18 2.27 15.83
N PRO A 50 21.97 2.59 16.86
CA PRO A 50 23.35 3.10 16.65
C PRO A 50 24.22 2.10 15.88
N ALA A 51 24.16 0.82 16.23
CA ALA A 51 24.94 -0.22 15.55
C ALA A 51 24.48 -0.45 14.12
N TRP A 52 23.17 -0.47 13.89
CA TRP A 52 22.58 -0.62 12.54
C TRP A 52 22.89 0.59 11.65
N ALA A 53 22.76 1.80 12.15
CA ALA A 53 23.05 3.04 11.41
C ALA A 53 24.54 3.13 11.01
N ALA A 54 25.46 2.59 11.85
CA ALA A 54 26.90 2.54 11.59
C ALA A 54 27.32 1.37 10.69
N LEU A 55 26.40 0.44 10.37
CA LEU A 55 26.72 -0.73 9.56
C LEU A 55 27.14 -0.31 8.15
N GLY A 56 28.19 -0.95 7.61
CA GLY A 56 28.73 -0.67 6.29
C GLY A 56 27.72 -0.87 5.16
N VAL A 57 27.85 -0.09 4.10
CA VAL A 57 26.99 -0.17 2.90
C VAL A 57 26.91 -1.61 2.36
N ARG A 58 28.05 -2.31 2.25
CA ARG A 58 28.11 -3.68 1.73
C ARG A 58 27.31 -4.66 2.59
N GLU A 59 27.48 -4.59 3.91
CA GLU A 59 26.85 -5.52 4.84
C GLU A 59 25.34 -5.32 4.87
N ARG A 60 24.85 -4.06 4.93
CA ARG A 60 23.45 -3.73 4.88
C ARG A 60 22.80 -4.20 3.56
N ARG A 61 23.49 -3.97 2.42
CA ARG A 61 23.04 -4.45 1.11
C ARG A 61 22.92 -5.96 1.07
N MET A 62 23.89 -6.70 1.60
CA MET A 62 23.84 -8.16 1.61
C MET A 62 22.69 -8.71 2.43
N LEU A 63 22.40 -8.13 3.61
CA LEU A 63 21.26 -8.54 4.42
C LEU A 63 19.92 -8.34 3.69
N LEU A 64 19.75 -7.21 3.02
CA LEU A 64 18.54 -6.93 2.22
C LEU A 64 18.38 -7.91 1.05
N LEU A 65 19.47 -8.25 0.34
CA LEU A 65 19.44 -9.24 -0.74
C LEU A 65 19.11 -10.65 -0.21
N THR A 66 19.71 -11.06 0.90
CA THR A 66 19.41 -12.34 1.53
C THR A 66 17.94 -12.38 1.99
N ALA A 67 17.40 -11.27 2.54
CA ALA A 67 16.00 -11.19 2.93
C ALA A 67 15.05 -11.37 1.74
N ALA A 68 15.39 -10.83 0.56
CA ALA A 68 14.59 -11.03 -0.65
C ALA A 68 14.51 -12.51 -1.05
N ASP A 69 15.63 -13.24 -0.96
CA ASP A 69 15.67 -14.66 -1.30
C ASP A 69 14.93 -15.51 -0.26
N VAL A 70 15.05 -15.19 1.03
CA VAL A 70 14.30 -15.87 2.10
C VAL A 70 12.80 -15.62 1.98
N LEU A 71 12.36 -14.39 1.67
CA LEU A 71 10.94 -14.08 1.41
C LEU A 71 10.38 -14.97 0.29
N LYS A 72 11.10 -15.14 -0.81
CA LYS A 72 10.70 -16.04 -1.92
C LYS A 72 10.63 -17.49 -1.48
N SER A 73 11.51 -17.95 -0.61
CA SER A 73 11.47 -19.34 -0.11
C SER A 73 10.23 -19.64 0.75
N TYR A 74 9.56 -18.61 1.28
CA TYR A 74 8.33 -18.72 2.08
C TYR A 74 7.05 -18.59 1.25
N THR A 75 7.12 -18.66 -0.09
CA THR A 75 5.94 -18.44 -0.97
C THR A 75 4.76 -19.33 -0.60
N SER A 76 4.98 -20.61 -0.31
CA SER A 76 3.91 -21.53 0.09
C SER A 76 3.27 -21.15 1.42
N ASP A 77 4.08 -20.73 2.41
CA ASP A 77 3.60 -20.33 3.72
C ASP A 77 2.79 -19.04 3.65
N PHE A 78 3.26 -18.06 2.88
CA PHE A 78 2.52 -16.83 2.61
C PHE A 78 1.20 -17.10 1.89
N THR A 79 1.21 -17.96 0.88
CA THR A 79 0.01 -18.32 0.12
C THR A 79 -1.03 -18.97 1.03
N ALA A 80 -0.62 -19.93 1.86
CA ALA A 80 -1.51 -20.57 2.82
C ALA A 80 -2.06 -19.58 3.86
N ALA A 81 -1.19 -18.74 4.44
CA ALA A 81 -1.60 -17.75 5.43
C ALA A 81 -2.57 -16.70 4.84
N MET A 82 -2.30 -16.17 3.66
CA MET A 82 -3.18 -15.19 3.01
C MET A 82 -4.53 -15.78 2.62
N ALA A 83 -4.58 -17.01 2.12
CA ALA A 83 -5.84 -17.70 1.82
C ALA A 83 -6.64 -17.93 3.09
N ALA A 84 -6.00 -18.33 4.19
CA ALA A 84 -6.65 -18.57 5.48
C ALA A 84 -7.13 -17.27 6.15
N GLU A 85 -6.30 -16.23 6.19
CA GLU A 85 -6.59 -15.00 6.93
C GLU A 85 -7.47 -14.01 6.17
N THR A 86 -7.31 -13.91 4.84
CA THR A 86 -7.96 -12.86 4.05
C THR A 86 -8.81 -13.36 2.89
N GLY A 87 -8.77 -14.68 2.61
CA GLY A 87 -9.46 -15.26 1.46
C GLY A 87 -8.85 -14.86 0.10
N ALA A 88 -7.61 -14.40 0.09
CA ALA A 88 -6.90 -13.98 -1.12
C ALA A 88 -6.58 -15.17 -2.02
N SER A 89 -6.71 -15.00 -3.35
CA SER A 89 -6.36 -16.04 -4.31
C SER A 89 -4.86 -16.37 -4.29
N ASN A 90 -4.52 -17.62 -4.65
CA ASN A 90 -3.13 -18.08 -4.72
C ASN A 90 -2.29 -17.24 -5.69
N GLN A 91 -2.89 -16.79 -6.80
CA GLN A 91 -2.22 -15.92 -7.76
C GLN A 91 -1.87 -14.57 -7.15
N TRP A 92 -2.81 -13.98 -6.39
CA TRP A 92 -2.57 -12.71 -5.69
C TRP A 92 -1.50 -12.84 -4.61
N ALA A 93 -1.52 -13.93 -3.85
CA ALA A 93 -0.52 -14.20 -2.82
C ALA A 93 0.88 -14.39 -3.43
N SER A 94 1.02 -15.16 -4.50
CA SER A 94 2.29 -15.33 -5.20
C SER A 94 2.83 -14.01 -5.77
N PHE A 95 1.96 -13.19 -6.37
CA PHE A 95 2.32 -11.86 -6.83
C PHE A 95 2.82 -10.96 -5.69
N ASN A 96 2.16 -11.03 -4.51
CA ASN A 96 2.60 -10.30 -3.32
C ASN A 96 4.03 -10.67 -2.91
N VAL A 97 4.39 -11.95 -2.92
CA VAL A 97 5.72 -12.40 -2.52
C VAL A 97 6.78 -11.96 -3.55
N GLU A 98 6.49 -12.13 -4.85
CA GLU A 98 7.41 -11.72 -5.91
C GLU A 98 7.72 -10.21 -5.83
N LEU A 99 6.70 -9.37 -5.81
CA LEU A 99 6.90 -7.93 -5.75
C LEU A 99 7.55 -7.49 -4.43
N ALA A 100 7.22 -8.12 -3.31
CA ALA A 100 7.86 -7.84 -2.02
C ALA A 100 9.36 -8.16 -2.06
N ALA A 101 9.75 -9.28 -2.67
CA ALA A 101 11.16 -9.62 -2.86
C ALA A 101 11.88 -8.61 -3.77
N GLU A 102 11.22 -8.15 -4.84
CA GLU A 102 11.79 -7.10 -5.71
C GLU A 102 11.93 -5.76 -4.98
N ILE A 103 10.96 -5.38 -4.13
CA ILE A 103 11.06 -4.17 -3.28
C ILE A 103 12.27 -4.28 -2.33
N MET A 104 12.54 -5.48 -1.79
CA MET A 104 13.70 -5.68 -0.93
C MET A 104 15.02 -5.60 -1.72
N ARG A 105 15.06 -6.12 -2.97
CA ARG A 105 16.22 -6.00 -3.86
C ARG A 105 16.47 -4.56 -4.29
N GLU A 106 15.41 -3.82 -4.61
CA GLU A 106 15.52 -2.38 -4.92
C GLU A 106 16.03 -1.60 -3.71
N ALA A 107 15.52 -1.88 -2.50
CA ALA A 107 16.03 -1.28 -1.28
C ALA A 107 17.54 -1.55 -1.09
N ALA A 108 18.02 -2.76 -1.43
CA ALA A 108 19.44 -3.08 -1.42
C ALA A 108 20.23 -2.27 -2.47
N ALA A 109 19.65 -1.99 -3.64
CA ALA A 109 20.26 -1.13 -4.65
C ALA A 109 20.31 0.33 -4.21
N LEU A 110 19.29 0.81 -3.49
CA LEU A 110 19.23 2.18 -2.97
C LEU A 110 20.29 2.49 -1.93
N VAL A 111 20.86 1.51 -1.23
CA VAL A 111 21.88 1.74 -0.18
C VAL A 111 23.06 2.57 -0.69
N THR A 112 23.47 2.38 -1.96
CA THR A 112 24.55 3.16 -2.59
C THR A 112 24.11 4.49 -3.19
N ARG A 113 22.81 4.82 -3.12
CA ARG A 113 22.23 6.07 -3.60
C ARG A 113 21.81 7.02 -2.48
N ILE A 114 22.09 6.65 -1.22
CA ILE A 114 21.92 7.50 -0.05
C ILE A 114 23.14 8.41 0.02
N ASP A 115 23.21 9.33 -0.91
CA ASP A 115 24.35 10.25 -1.12
C ASP A 115 24.09 11.61 -0.47
N GLY A 116 25.09 12.50 -0.64
CA GLY A 116 25.03 13.90 -0.26
C GLY A 116 25.45 14.79 -1.41
N GLN A 117 25.52 16.09 -1.13
CA GLN A 117 25.92 17.11 -2.10
C GLN A 117 27.09 17.93 -1.53
N VAL A 118 28.09 18.21 -2.36
CA VAL A 118 29.07 19.26 -2.09
C VAL A 118 28.50 20.55 -2.68
N ILE A 119 28.34 21.57 -1.83
CA ILE A 119 27.66 22.83 -2.15
C ILE A 119 28.72 23.95 -2.11
N PRO A 120 28.80 24.84 -3.12
CA PRO A 120 29.68 26.00 -3.06
C PRO A 120 29.42 26.82 -1.78
N SER A 121 30.52 27.26 -1.14
CA SER A 121 30.46 28.11 0.06
C SER A 121 30.87 29.54 -0.28
N ASP A 122 30.16 30.52 0.26
CA ASP A 122 30.55 31.93 0.18
C ASP A 122 31.79 32.22 1.04
N THR A 123 32.11 31.33 1.98
CA THR A 123 33.29 31.48 2.85
C THR A 123 34.52 30.86 2.19
N HIS A 124 35.53 31.66 1.92
CA HIS A 124 36.78 31.20 1.33
C HIS A 124 37.44 30.10 2.21
N GLY A 125 37.96 29.04 1.56
CA GLY A 125 38.59 27.91 2.25
C GLY A 125 37.64 27.02 3.06
N CYS A 126 36.33 27.18 2.88
CA CYS A 126 35.32 26.36 3.54
C CYS A 126 34.75 25.29 2.57
N LEU A 127 34.83 24.02 2.99
CA LEU A 127 34.08 22.92 2.33
C LEU A 127 32.68 22.86 2.94
N SER A 128 31.66 23.01 2.10
CA SER A 128 30.26 22.90 2.50
C SER A 128 29.61 21.69 1.85
N MET A 129 28.92 20.89 2.65
CA MET A 129 28.25 19.68 2.17
C MET A 129 26.93 19.46 2.89
N ALA A 130 25.95 18.90 2.16
CA ALA A 130 24.73 18.35 2.73
C ALA A 130 24.82 16.83 2.68
N ILE A 131 24.67 16.16 3.82
CA ILE A 131 24.74 14.71 3.94
C ILE A 131 23.43 14.16 4.45
N ARG A 132 23.06 12.95 4.00
CA ARG A 132 21.89 12.23 4.51
C ARG A 132 22.28 11.37 5.70
N GLN A 133 21.44 11.39 6.72
CA GLN A 133 21.59 10.59 7.91
C GLN A 133 20.31 9.80 8.18
N PRO A 134 20.41 8.56 8.73
CA PRO A 134 19.24 7.84 9.23
C PRO A 134 18.47 8.69 10.24
N ALA A 135 17.14 8.68 10.17
CA ALA A 135 16.30 9.47 11.07
C ALA A 135 16.22 8.88 12.50
N GLY A 136 16.23 7.55 12.63
CA GLY A 136 16.09 6.86 13.91
C GLY A 136 15.16 5.64 13.81
N VAL A 137 14.23 5.49 14.77
CA VAL A 137 13.20 4.45 14.73
C VAL A 137 12.08 4.88 13.80
N VAL A 138 11.67 3.99 12.90
CA VAL A 138 10.52 4.15 11.99
C VAL A 138 9.38 3.25 12.47
N LEU A 139 8.20 3.81 12.62
CA LEU A 139 6.97 3.04 12.81
C LEU A 139 6.33 2.78 11.45
N GLY A 140 6.26 1.51 11.04
CA GLY A 140 5.53 1.06 9.86
C GLY A 140 4.19 0.45 10.24
N ILE A 141 3.11 0.87 9.60
CA ILE A 141 1.76 0.36 9.83
C ILE A 141 1.22 -0.15 8.49
N ALA A 142 1.08 -1.47 8.38
CA ALA A 142 0.71 -2.14 7.14
C ALA A 142 -0.71 -2.73 7.19
N PRO A 143 -1.47 -2.68 6.07
CA PRO A 143 -2.81 -3.24 5.96
C PRO A 143 -2.78 -4.71 5.50
N TRP A 144 -3.97 -5.26 5.31
CA TRP A 144 -4.22 -6.68 5.04
C TRP A 144 -4.41 -7.05 3.55
N ASN A 145 -4.70 -6.09 2.68
CA ASN A 145 -5.14 -6.38 1.31
C ASN A 145 -4.02 -6.82 0.35
N ALA A 146 -2.81 -6.34 0.56
CA ALA A 146 -1.59 -6.80 -0.07
C ALA A 146 -0.49 -6.94 1.00
N PRO A 147 -0.67 -7.88 1.97
CA PRO A 147 0.04 -7.81 3.25
C PRO A 147 1.54 -8.00 3.12
N VAL A 148 2.01 -8.83 2.18
CA VAL A 148 3.45 -9.07 2.00
C VAL A 148 4.11 -7.87 1.33
N ILE A 149 3.51 -7.35 0.24
CA ILE A 149 4.00 -6.13 -0.44
C ILE A 149 4.07 -4.96 0.55
N LEU A 150 2.95 -4.67 1.22
CA LEU A 150 2.82 -3.45 2.03
C LEU A 150 3.55 -3.56 3.36
N GLY A 151 3.66 -4.76 3.93
CA GLY A 151 4.50 -5.04 5.08
C GLY A 151 5.98 -4.84 4.76
N VAL A 152 6.47 -5.39 3.64
CA VAL A 152 7.85 -5.20 3.19
C VAL A 152 8.11 -3.75 2.78
N ARG A 153 7.19 -3.09 2.11
CA ARG A 153 7.29 -1.67 1.75
C ARG A 153 7.46 -0.77 2.97
N ALA A 154 6.77 -1.09 4.08
CA ALA A 154 6.89 -0.37 5.34
C ALA A 154 8.29 -0.51 5.99
N LEU A 155 9.05 -1.55 5.62
CA LEU A 155 10.35 -1.90 6.22
C LEU A 155 11.55 -1.57 5.32
N ALA A 156 11.46 -1.90 4.01
CA ALA A 156 12.62 -2.07 3.13
C ALA A 156 13.44 -0.78 2.97
N THR A 157 12.82 0.32 2.54
CA THR A 157 13.51 1.61 2.37
C THR A 157 14.00 2.19 3.69
N PRO A 158 13.21 2.19 4.80
CA PRO A 158 13.72 2.56 6.12
C PRO A 158 14.98 1.81 6.51
N LEU A 159 15.02 0.47 6.36
CA LEU A 159 16.17 -0.37 6.67
C LEU A 159 17.38 -0.04 5.79
N ALA A 160 17.16 0.15 4.48
CA ALA A 160 18.20 0.57 3.54
C ALA A 160 18.83 1.91 3.94
N CYS A 161 18.02 2.85 4.43
CA CYS A 161 18.47 4.15 4.92
C CYS A 161 19.19 4.09 6.29
N GLY A 162 19.28 2.91 6.92
CA GLY A 162 19.94 2.73 8.21
C GLY A 162 19.06 2.99 9.43
N ASN A 163 17.75 3.08 9.26
CA ASN A 163 16.80 3.16 10.36
C ASN A 163 16.47 1.77 10.90
N THR A 164 16.08 1.69 12.17
CA THR A 164 15.43 0.52 12.74
C THR A 164 13.91 0.65 12.65
N VAL A 165 13.18 -0.46 12.64
CA VAL A 165 11.74 -0.43 12.37
C VAL A 165 10.95 -1.21 13.42
N VAL A 166 9.80 -0.65 13.79
CA VAL A 166 8.71 -1.37 14.46
C VAL A 166 7.58 -1.50 13.45
N LEU A 167 7.25 -2.72 13.05
CA LEU A 167 6.11 -3.02 12.21
C LEU A 167 4.89 -3.30 13.08
N LYS A 168 3.88 -2.45 13.00
CA LYS A 168 2.53 -2.74 13.51
C LYS A 168 1.75 -3.47 12.42
N GLY A 169 1.51 -4.76 12.59
CA GLY A 169 0.75 -5.58 11.64
C GLY A 169 -0.75 -5.29 11.69
N SER A 170 -1.44 -5.70 10.62
CA SER A 170 -2.90 -5.67 10.61
C SER A 170 -3.47 -6.82 11.45
N GLU A 171 -4.56 -6.55 12.14
CA GLU A 171 -5.34 -7.52 12.93
C GLU A 171 -6.02 -8.57 12.02
N LEU A 172 -6.14 -8.27 10.73
CA LEU A 172 -6.78 -9.15 9.74
C LEU A 172 -5.81 -10.14 9.07
N CYS A 173 -4.48 -9.98 9.30
CA CYS A 173 -3.47 -10.88 8.72
C CYS A 173 -2.21 -11.00 9.60
N PRO A 174 -2.37 -11.29 10.92
CA PRO A 174 -1.24 -11.30 11.84
C PRO A 174 -0.21 -12.40 11.54
N ALA A 175 -0.61 -13.58 11.09
CA ALA A 175 0.32 -14.65 10.72
C ALA A 175 1.11 -14.28 9.46
N THR A 176 0.45 -13.74 8.44
CA THR A 176 1.11 -13.29 7.21
C THR A 176 2.19 -12.25 7.51
N HIS A 177 1.90 -11.22 8.32
CA HIS A 177 2.91 -10.22 8.70
C HIS A 177 4.03 -10.80 9.59
N SER A 178 3.72 -11.79 10.43
CA SER A 178 4.73 -12.51 11.24
C SER A 178 5.76 -13.21 10.36
N LEU A 179 5.32 -13.84 9.25
CA LEU A 179 6.22 -14.51 8.31
C LEU A 179 7.25 -13.55 7.68
N ILE A 180 6.87 -12.29 7.42
CA ILE A 180 7.80 -11.27 6.92
C ILE A 180 8.97 -11.08 7.90
N VAL A 181 8.66 -10.90 9.19
CA VAL A 181 9.68 -10.63 10.20
C VAL A 181 10.52 -11.87 10.49
N GLN A 182 9.92 -13.05 10.43
CA GLN A 182 10.65 -14.32 10.51
C GLN A 182 11.64 -14.47 9.36
N ALA A 183 11.24 -14.11 8.13
CA ALA A 183 12.12 -14.15 6.97
C ALA A 183 13.32 -13.19 7.12
N LEU A 184 13.12 -11.97 7.65
CA LEU A 184 14.19 -11.04 7.91
C LEU A 184 15.13 -11.54 9.03
N HIS A 185 14.58 -12.14 10.07
CA HIS A 185 15.38 -12.76 11.13
C HIS A 185 16.24 -13.91 10.59
N GLN A 186 15.66 -14.80 9.77
CA GLN A 186 16.38 -15.89 9.12
C GLN A 186 17.47 -15.35 8.16
N ALA A 187 17.24 -14.21 7.52
CA ALA A 187 18.23 -13.54 6.68
C ALA A 187 19.41 -12.94 7.48
N GLY A 188 19.37 -12.97 8.82
CA GLY A 188 20.46 -12.55 9.69
C GLY A 188 20.37 -11.09 10.14
N PHE A 189 19.22 -10.43 10.06
CA PHE A 189 19.06 -9.08 10.63
C PHE A 189 19.31 -9.11 12.14
N PRO A 190 20.13 -8.19 12.68
CA PRO A 190 20.44 -8.16 14.09
C PRO A 190 19.20 -7.96 14.97
N ALA A 191 19.23 -8.53 16.18
CA ALA A 191 18.16 -8.39 17.16
C ALA A 191 17.81 -6.90 17.41
N GLY A 192 16.51 -6.58 17.38
CA GLY A 192 16.02 -5.21 17.59
C GLY A 192 16.00 -4.32 16.34
N VAL A 193 16.69 -4.67 15.24
CA VAL A 193 16.63 -3.88 14.00
C VAL A 193 15.25 -3.89 13.40
N VAL A 194 14.56 -5.03 13.43
CA VAL A 194 13.15 -5.19 13.05
C VAL A 194 12.39 -5.78 14.23
N ASN A 195 11.32 -5.10 14.61
CA ASN A 195 10.40 -5.55 15.66
C ASN A 195 8.98 -5.61 15.09
N PHE A 196 8.14 -6.50 15.60
CA PHE A 196 6.79 -6.74 15.12
C PHE A 196 5.80 -6.82 16.26
N LEU A 197 4.72 -6.04 16.14
CA LEU A 197 3.61 -6.03 17.08
C LEU A 197 2.29 -6.37 16.39
N THR A 198 1.46 -7.12 17.10
CA THR A 198 0.04 -7.33 16.82
C THR A 198 -0.77 -6.83 18.01
N ASN A 199 -2.00 -6.39 17.79
CA ASN A 199 -2.89 -5.88 18.83
C ASN A 199 -4.32 -6.33 18.59
N ALA A 200 -5.15 -6.38 19.62
CA ALA A 200 -6.58 -6.52 19.43
C ALA A 200 -7.15 -5.29 18.69
N PRO A 201 -8.20 -5.44 17.84
CA PRO A 201 -8.75 -4.34 17.05
C PRO A 201 -9.12 -3.10 17.88
N SER A 202 -9.66 -3.28 19.10
CA SER A 202 -10.03 -2.20 20.02
C SER A 202 -8.86 -1.32 20.47
N ASP A 203 -7.64 -1.87 20.47
CA ASP A 203 -6.47 -1.24 21.10
C ASP A 203 -5.57 -0.51 20.08
N ALA A 204 -5.88 -0.65 18.78
CA ALA A 204 -5.06 -0.13 17.70
C ALA A 204 -4.71 1.37 17.85
N GLY A 205 -5.70 2.19 18.18
CA GLY A 205 -5.50 3.64 18.34
C GLY A 205 -4.55 3.98 19.48
N ALA A 206 -4.74 3.36 20.65
CA ALA A 206 -3.92 3.60 21.84
C ALA A 206 -2.48 3.09 21.65
N ILE A 207 -2.29 1.93 21.02
CA ILE A 207 -0.97 1.34 20.68
C ILE A 207 -0.23 2.24 19.71
N VAL A 208 -0.88 2.70 18.64
CA VAL A 208 -0.26 3.60 17.66
C VAL A 208 0.12 4.93 18.29
N GLU A 209 -0.79 5.57 19.05
CA GLU A 209 -0.50 6.84 19.72
C GLU A 209 0.66 6.70 20.72
N LYS A 210 0.69 5.61 21.50
CA LYS A 210 1.79 5.33 22.43
C LYS A 210 3.15 5.26 21.73
N MET A 211 3.22 4.57 20.57
CA MET A 211 4.46 4.45 19.81
C MET A 211 4.86 5.77 19.15
N VAL A 212 3.90 6.51 18.55
CA VAL A 212 4.18 7.80 17.90
C VAL A 212 4.63 8.86 18.91
N ALA A 213 4.10 8.83 20.13
CA ALA A 213 4.47 9.75 21.22
C ALA A 213 5.91 9.52 21.69
N ASP A 214 6.48 8.34 21.49
CA ASP A 214 7.84 8.04 21.97
C ASP A 214 8.88 8.90 21.20
N PRO A 215 9.81 9.58 21.90
CA PRO A 215 10.81 10.43 21.26
C PRO A 215 11.77 9.67 20.34
N ALA A 216 11.98 8.37 20.54
CA ALA A 216 12.82 7.55 19.67
C ALA A 216 12.19 7.31 18.28
N VAL A 217 10.86 7.29 18.19
CA VAL A 217 10.16 7.19 16.90
C VAL A 217 10.28 8.51 16.15
N ARG A 218 10.93 8.49 15.01
CA ARG A 218 11.26 9.69 14.22
C ARG A 218 10.49 9.82 12.93
N ARG A 219 9.98 8.73 12.39
CA ARG A 219 9.18 8.68 11.16
C ARG A 219 8.04 7.69 11.33
N VAL A 220 6.94 7.96 10.65
CA VAL A 220 5.80 7.05 10.56
C VAL A 220 5.49 6.82 9.08
N ASN A 221 5.26 5.58 8.69
CA ASN A 221 4.59 5.28 7.43
C ASN A 221 3.32 4.47 7.68
N PHE A 222 2.28 4.82 6.98
CA PHE A 222 0.97 4.21 7.13
C PHE A 222 0.36 3.96 5.76
N THR A 223 -0.08 2.73 5.53
CA THR A 223 -0.95 2.38 4.42
C THR A 223 -2.28 1.87 4.97
N GLY A 224 -3.40 2.42 4.50
CA GLY A 224 -4.73 2.02 4.96
C GLY A 224 -5.85 2.95 4.52
N SER A 225 -6.99 2.93 5.22
CA SER A 225 -8.15 3.76 4.86
C SER A 225 -7.88 5.25 5.09
N THR A 226 -8.49 6.11 4.28
CA THR A 226 -8.40 7.58 4.42
C THR A 226 -8.87 8.05 5.80
N HIS A 227 -9.90 7.41 6.37
CA HIS A 227 -10.39 7.75 7.70
C HIS A 227 -9.30 7.54 8.77
N VAL A 228 -8.68 6.35 8.81
CA VAL A 228 -7.61 6.05 9.77
C VAL A 228 -6.36 6.87 9.47
N GLY A 229 -6.03 7.10 8.19
CA GLY A 229 -4.90 7.96 7.79
C GLY A 229 -4.99 9.37 8.36
N ARG A 230 -6.19 9.96 8.39
CA ARG A 230 -6.42 11.27 9.03
C ARG A 230 -6.15 11.23 10.54
N LEU A 231 -6.55 10.18 11.23
CA LEU A 231 -6.25 10.01 12.66
C LEU A 231 -4.75 9.88 12.91
N VAL A 232 -4.07 9.05 12.11
CA VAL A 232 -2.60 8.90 12.20
C VAL A 232 -1.90 10.23 11.91
N ALA A 233 -2.35 10.98 10.90
CA ALA A 233 -1.82 12.32 10.59
C ALA A 233 -1.96 13.29 11.77
N GLN A 234 -3.12 13.31 12.43
CA GLN A 234 -3.37 14.15 13.60
C GLN A 234 -2.45 13.77 14.77
N ILE A 235 -2.26 12.48 15.02
CA ILE A 235 -1.33 11.99 16.04
C ILE A 235 0.11 12.40 15.68
N CYS A 236 0.54 12.18 14.44
CA CYS A 236 1.86 12.57 13.97
C CYS A 236 2.11 14.09 14.10
N ALA A 237 1.12 14.91 13.76
CA ALA A 237 1.20 16.37 13.90
C ALA A 237 1.35 16.81 15.36
N ARG A 238 0.62 16.17 16.29
CA ARG A 238 0.72 16.44 17.73
C ARG A 238 2.15 16.26 18.27
N TYR A 239 2.87 15.26 17.77
CA TYR A 239 4.22 14.93 18.21
C TYR A 239 5.32 15.35 17.23
N LEU A 240 4.98 16.15 16.20
CA LEU A 240 5.89 16.63 15.14
C LEU A 240 6.67 15.49 14.45
N LYS A 241 5.99 14.39 14.14
CA LYS A 241 6.57 13.26 13.41
C LYS A 241 6.24 13.35 11.92
N PRO A 242 7.21 13.49 11.02
CA PRO A 242 6.98 13.36 9.58
C PRO A 242 6.39 11.99 9.25
N SER A 243 5.44 11.97 8.31
CA SER A 243 4.74 10.75 7.92
C SER A 243 4.63 10.60 6.41
N VAL A 244 4.62 9.35 5.94
CA VAL A 244 4.20 8.94 4.60
C VAL A 244 2.85 8.26 4.75
N LEU A 245 1.84 8.73 4.04
CA LEU A 245 0.49 8.20 4.09
C LEU A 245 0.07 7.74 2.69
N GLU A 246 -0.22 6.45 2.56
CA GLU A 246 -0.82 5.85 1.37
C GLU A 246 -2.22 5.39 1.74
N LEU A 247 -3.23 6.00 1.12
CA LEU A 247 -4.61 5.90 1.56
C LEU A 247 -5.52 5.39 0.42
N GLY A 248 -6.83 5.39 0.65
CA GLY A 248 -7.82 4.92 -0.30
C GLY A 248 -7.81 5.64 -1.64
N GLY A 249 -8.45 5.05 -2.62
CA GLY A 249 -8.55 5.58 -3.96
C GLY A 249 -9.96 5.47 -4.55
N LYS A 250 -10.21 6.24 -5.62
CA LYS A 250 -11.40 6.14 -6.47
C LYS A 250 -10.97 6.20 -7.93
N ALA A 251 -10.04 5.30 -8.28
CA ALA A 251 -9.29 5.34 -9.53
C ALA A 251 -10.21 5.35 -10.77
N PRO A 252 -10.10 6.38 -11.63
CA PRO A 252 -10.80 6.41 -12.91
C PRO A 252 -9.98 5.72 -14.00
N ALA A 253 -10.65 4.94 -14.86
CA ALA A 253 -10.13 4.48 -16.13
C ALA A 253 -10.94 5.16 -17.26
N LEU A 254 -10.27 5.95 -18.10
CA LEU A 254 -10.89 6.68 -19.20
C LEU A 254 -10.72 5.89 -20.50
N ILE A 255 -11.83 5.49 -21.13
CA ILE A 255 -11.84 4.79 -22.40
C ILE A 255 -12.34 5.79 -23.47
N LEU A 256 -11.39 6.33 -24.24
CA LEU A 256 -11.69 7.31 -25.28
C LEU A 256 -12.26 6.62 -26.53
N ASP A 257 -12.92 7.39 -27.40
CA ASP A 257 -13.63 6.90 -28.59
C ASP A 257 -12.76 6.11 -29.59
N ASP A 258 -11.44 6.36 -29.58
CA ASP A 258 -10.45 5.66 -30.42
C ASP A 258 -9.72 4.50 -29.72
N ALA A 259 -10.10 4.14 -28.49
CA ALA A 259 -9.41 3.12 -27.70
C ALA A 259 -9.43 1.74 -28.38
N ASP A 260 -8.38 0.96 -28.14
CA ASP A 260 -8.39 -0.47 -28.43
C ASP A 260 -9.23 -1.17 -27.37
N LEU A 261 -10.43 -1.62 -27.77
CA LEU A 261 -11.41 -2.16 -26.82
C LEU A 261 -10.98 -3.49 -26.23
N ASP A 262 -10.26 -4.33 -26.96
CA ASP A 262 -9.83 -5.64 -26.46
C ASP A 262 -8.74 -5.45 -25.39
N ASN A 263 -7.76 -4.59 -25.64
CA ASN A 263 -6.78 -4.21 -24.64
C ASN A 263 -7.41 -3.55 -23.41
N ALA A 264 -8.34 -2.62 -23.63
CA ALA A 264 -9.01 -1.92 -22.52
C ALA A 264 -9.83 -2.89 -21.63
N VAL A 265 -10.53 -3.86 -22.24
CA VAL A 265 -11.32 -4.87 -21.53
C VAL A 265 -10.43 -5.73 -20.62
N GLU A 266 -9.31 -6.26 -21.13
CA GLU A 266 -8.41 -7.09 -20.33
C GLU A 266 -7.76 -6.28 -19.19
N ALA A 267 -7.27 -5.08 -19.49
CA ALA A 267 -6.66 -4.20 -18.49
C ALA A 267 -7.65 -3.79 -17.39
N ILE A 268 -8.91 -3.49 -17.76
CA ILE A 268 -9.95 -3.12 -16.80
C ILE A 268 -10.45 -4.33 -16.03
N ALA A 269 -10.62 -5.49 -16.65
CA ALA A 269 -10.99 -6.72 -15.94
C ALA A 269 -9.97 -7.05 -14.84
N PHE A 270 -8.68 -6.95 -15.15
CA PHE A 270 -7.63 -7.11 -14.15
C PHE A 270 -7.66 -5.99 -13.09
N GLY A 271 -7.61 -4.72 -13.51
CA GLY A 271 -7.54 -3.57 -12.60
C GLY A 271 -8.76 -3.43 -11.67
N ALA A 272 -9.95 -3.90 -12.12
CA ALA A 272 -11.18 -3.83 -11.35
C ALA A 272 -11.36 -4.99 -10.37
N PHE A 273 -10.87 -6.19 -10.71
CA PHE A 273 -11.24 -7.42 -10.01
C PHE A 273 -10.07 -8.20 -9.40
N ALA A 274 -8.82 -7.78 -9.60
CA ALA A 274 -7.69 -8.33 -8.88
C ALA A 274 -7.96 -8.27 -7.36
N ASN A 275 -7.66 -9.36 -6.64
CA ASN A 275 -7.97 -9.51 -5.21
C ASN A 275 -9.42 -9.14 -4.84
N SER A 276 -10.39 -9.53 -5.68
CA SER A 276 -11.81 -9.18 -5.51
C SER A 276 -12.05 -7.66 -5.39
N GLY A 277 -11.24 -6.84 -6.07
CA GLY A 277 -11.34 -5.37 -6.06
C GLY A 277 -10.85 -4.70 -4.78
N GLN A 278 -10.23 -5.44 -3.86
CA GLN A 278 -9.74 -4.95 -2.56
C GLN A 278 -8.32 -4.38 -2.68
N VAL A 279 -8.11 -3.47 -3.63
CA VAL A 279 -6.82 -2.80 -3.91
C VAL A 279 -7.04 -1.30 -3.96
N CYS A 280 -6.19 -0.52 -3.29
CA CYS A 280 -6.28 0.96 -3.27
C CYS A 280 -6.24 1.59 -4.67
N MET A 281 -5.55 0.94 -5.63
CA MET A 281 -5.50 1.32 -7.04
C MET A 281 -6.61 0.70 -7.90
N SER A 282 -7.54 -0.09 -7.32
CA SER A 282 -8.57 -0.78 -8.10
C SER A 282 -9.33 0.20 -8.98
N THR A 283 -9.62 -0.20 -10.23
CA THR A 283 -10.48 0.59 -11.13
C THR A 283 -11.87 0.72 -10.50
N GLU A 284 -12.18 1.86 -9.94
CA GLU A 284 -13.43 2.14 -9.23
C GLU A 284 -14.47 2.81 -10.13
N ARG A 285 -14.02 3.61 -11.11
CA ARG A 285 -14.88 4.30 -12.07
C ARG A 285 -14.38 4.06 -13.50
N ILE A 286 -15.21 3.38 -14.30
CA ILE A 286 -14.96 3.12 -15.71
C ILE A 286 -15.68 4.22 -16.49
N ILE A 287 -14.91 5.20 -17.01
CA ILE A 287 -15.44 6.37 -17.71
C ILE A 287 -15.30 6.13 -19.21
N VAL A 288 -16.39 5.88 -19.90
CA VAL A 288 -16.39 5.46 -21.30
C VAL A 288 -17.10 6.47 -22.20
N ASP A 289 -16.52 6.74 -23.37
CA ASP A 289 -17.18 7.55 -24.40
C ASP A 289 -18.47 6.88 -24.88
N GLU A 290 -19.58 7.64 -24.96
CA GLU A 290 -20.92 7.11 -25.30
C GLU A 290 -20.92 6.41 -26.67
N SER A 291 -20.10 6.86 -27.62
CA SER A 291 -20.05 6.31 -28.98
C SER A 291 -19.60 4.84 -29.03
N ILE A 292 -18.77 4.42 -28.09
CA ILE A 292 -18.22 3.06 -27.99
C ILE A 292 -18.77 2.28 -26.79
N ALA A 293 -19.53 2.93 -25.90
CA ALA A 293 -19.94 2.38 -24.61
C ALA A 293 -20.68 1.04 -24.75
N GLN A 294 -21.61 0.92 -25.70
CA GLN A 294 -22.39 -0.29 -25.86
C GLN A 294 -21.50 -1.50 -26.20
N SER A 295 -20.56 -1.33 -27.14
CA SER A 295 -19.63 -2.41 -27.56
C SER A 295 -18.66 -2.76 -26.45
N PHE A 296 -18.08 -1.74 -25.80
CA PHE A 296 -17.14 -1.93 -24.68
C PHE A 296 -17.78 -2.66 -23.51
N ILE A 297 -18.97 -2.23 -23.08
CA ILE A 297 -19.69 -2.83 -21.93
C ILE A 297 -20.08 -4.27 -22.22
N ALA A 298 -20.51 -4.59 -23.44
CA ALA A 298 -20.82 -5.98 -23.80
C ALA A 298 -19.58 -6.88 -23.69
N LYS A 299 -18.44 -6.46 -24.27
CA LYS A 299 -17.17 -7.20 -24.17
C LYS A 299 -16.70 -7.35 -22.72
N LEU A 300 -16.76 -6.27 -21.93
CA LEU A 300 -16.34 -6.29 -20.52
C LEU A 300 -17.24 -7.23 -19.70
N ARG A 301 -18.58 -7.17 -19.89
CA ARG A 301 -19.51 -8.09 -19.24
C ARG A 301 -19.15 -9.54 -19.55
N ASP A 302 -18.97 -9.87 -20.83
CA ASP A 302 -18.67 -11.24 -21.25
C ASP A 302 -17.35 -11.73 -20.64
N ARG A 303 -16.35 -10.85 -20.55
CA ARG A 303 -15.05 -11.17 -19.93
C ARG A 303 -15.14 -11.40 -18.42
N VAL A 304 -15.84 -10.52 -17.69
CA VAL A 304 -15.85 -10.58 -16.21
C VAL A 304 -16.84 -11.63 -15.68
N SER A 305 -17.89 -11.96 -16.43
CA SER A 305 -18.84 -13.02 -16.07
C SER A 305 -18.22 -14.42 -16.07
N THR A 306 -17.05 -14.59 -16.70
CA THR A 306 -16.31 -15.86 -16.74
C THR A 306 -15.20 -15.94 -15.69
N LEU A 307 -15.04 -14.93 -14.83
CA LEU A 307 -14.01 -14.97 -13.78
C LEU A 307 -14.33 -16.06 -12.76
N PRO A 308 -13.42 -17.03 -12.55
CA PRO A 308 -13.66 -18.08 -11.57
C PRO A 308 -13.67 -17.51 -10.15
N ILE A 309 -14.70 -17.88 -9.40
CA ILE A 309 -14.93 -17.48 -8.00
C ILE A 309 -15.04 -18.71 -7.13
N GLY A 310 -14.46 -18.69 -5.94
CA GLY A 310 -14.51 -19.82 -5.01
C GLY A 310 -13.51 -19.70 -3.86
N ASP A 311 -13.32 -20.83 -3.17
CA ASP A 311 -12.38 -20.94 -2.06
C ASP A 311 -10.95 -21.16 -2.57
N PRO A 312 -10.03 -20.20 -2.37
CA PRO A 312 -8.66 -20.31 -2.87
C PRO A 312 -7.84 -21.42 -2.19
N ARG A 313 -8.31 -21.99 -1.09
CA ARG A 313 -7.64 -23.12 -0.41
C ARG A 313 -7.82 -24.44 -1.19
N HIS A 314 -8.84 -24.53 -2.03
CA HIS A 314 -9.24 -25.76 -2.72
C HIS A 314 -9.29 -25.61 -4.25
N GLU A 315 -9.42 -24.38 -4.76
CA GLU A 315 -9.65 -24.10 -6.17
C GLU A 315 -8.72 -23.01 -6.72
N THR A 316 -8.45 -23.06 -8.02
CA THR A 316 -7.77 -21.97 -8.71
C THR A 316 -8.80 -20.91 -9.09
N VAL A 317 -8.81 -19.80 -8.38
CA VAL A 317 -9.78 -18.71 -8.54
C VAL A 317 -9.10 -17.37 -8.81
N VAL A 318 -9.83 -16.46 -9.44
CA VAL A 318 -9.47 -15.04 -9.56
C VAL A 318 -10.13 -14.24 -8.44
N LEU A 319 -11.42 -14.53 -8.19
CA LEU A 319 -12.19 -13.91 -7.11
C LEU A 319 -12.22 -14.87 -5.92
N GLY A 320 -11.43 -14.57 -4.92
CA GLY A 320 -11.56 -15.17 -3.60
C GLY A 320 -12.61 -14.42 -2.78
N SER A 321 -12.56 -14.62 -1.46
CA SER A 321 -13.44 -13.93 -0.52
C SER A 321 -13.09 -12.44 -0.42
N VAL A 322 -14.12 -11.60 -0.20
CA VAL A 322 -13.90 -10.32 0.46
C VAL A 322 -13.59 -10.57 1.94
N VAL A 323 -12.89 -9.61 2.57
CA VAL A 323 -12.23 -9.83 3.87
C VAL A 323 -13.18 -10.08 5.04
N ASP A 324 -14.43 -9.59 4.94
CA ASP A 324 -15.44 -9.70 5.99
C ASP A 324 -16.85 -9.40 5.48
N ASN A 325 -17.85 -9.68 6.33
CA ASN A 325 -19.25 -9.35 6.05
C ASN A 325 -19.53 -7.85 6.02
N ALA A 326 -18.76 -7.03 6.69
CA ALA A 326 -18.92 -5.56 6.62
C ALA A 326 -18.68 -5.05 5.20
N THR A 327 -17.73 -5.66 4.49
CA THR A 327 -17.49 -5.39 3.06
C THR A 327 -18.67 -5.82 2.20
N VAL A 328 -19.28 -6.98 2.47
CA VAL A 328 -20.49 -7.43 1.76
C VAL A 328 -21.64 -6.43 1.94
N TYR A 329 -21.93 -6.03 3.18
CA TYR A 329 -23.00 -5.05 3.49
C TYR A 329 -22.77 -3.72 2.78
N ARG A 330 -21.54 -3.17 2.86
CA ARG A 330 -21.18 -1.92 2.16
C ARG A 330 -21.38 -2.03 0.65
N CYS A 331 -20.94 -3.12 0.03
CA CYS A 331 -21.10 -3.32 -1.41
C CYS A 331 -22.58 -3.44 -1.78
N ASN A 332 -23.37 -4.20 -1.01
CA ASN A 332 -24.82 -4.34 -1.24
C ASN A 332 -25.55 -3.00 -1.12
N GLU A 333 -25.23 -2.19 -0.13
CA GLU A 333 -25.80 -0.84 0.04
C GLU A 333 -25.50 0.06 -1.16
N LEU A 334 -24.24 0.02 -1.67
CA LEU A 334 -23.85 0.79 -2.85
C LEU A 334 -24.53 0.32 -4.13
N ILE A 335 -24.76 -1.01 -4.27
CA ILE A 335 -25.54 -1.56 -5.38
C ILE A 335 -26.99 -1.10 -5.30
N SER A 336 -27.63 -1.22 -4.12
CA SER A 336 -29.03 -0.79 -3.92
C SER A 336 -29.21 0.69 -4.23
N ASP A 337 -28.41 1.56 -3.61
CA ASP A 337 -28.43 3.00 -3.84
C ASP A 337 -28.32 3.34 -5.34
N ALA A 338 -27.40 2.69 -6.06
CA ALA A 338 -27.20 2.95 -7.48
C ALA A 338 -28.41 2.53 -8.32
N LEU A 339 -28.99 1.35 -8.05
CA LEU A 339 -30.17 0.85 -8.76
C LEU A 339 -31.39 1.71 -8.49
N ASP A 340 -31.63 2.11 -7.23
CA ASP A 340 -32.74 2.97 -6.82
C ASP A 340 -32.66 4.37 -7.47
N ASN A 341 -31.45 4.82 -7.79
CA ASN A 341 -31.18 6.09 -8.48
C ASN A 341 -31.03 5.95 -10.01
N GLY A 342 -31.37 4.78 -10.60
CA GLY A 342 -31.49 4.59 -12.02
C GLY A 342 -30.28 4.00 -12.76
N ALA A 343 -29.26 3.53 -12.04
CA ALA A 343 -28.21 2.71 -12.64
C ALA A 343 -28.77 1.38 -13.16
N LYS A 344 -28.04 0.74 -14.08
CA LYS A 344 -28.42 -0.54 -14.65
C LYS A 344 -27.41 -1.62 -14.27
N LEU A 345 -27.90 -2.71 -13.67
CA LEU A 345 -27.08 -3.89 -13.44
C LEU A 345 -26.72 -4.55 -14.78
N VAL A 346 -25.42 -4.69 -15.03
CA VAL A 346 -24.89 -5.33 -16.25
C VAL A 346 -24.59 -6.81 -16.00
N CYS A 347 -23.96 -7.12 -14.85
CA CYS A 347 -23.69 -8.47 -14.39
C CYS A 347 -23.42 -8.47 -12.87
N GLY A 348 -23.38 -9.65 -12.25
CA GLY A 348 -23.20 -9.81 -10.80
C GLY A 348 -24.45 -9.40 -10.03
N GLY A 349 -24.26 -8.68 -8.93
CA GLY A 349 -25.33 -8.19 -8.06
C GLY A 349 -24.99 -8.32 -6.58
N MET A 350 -26.01 -8.22 -5.73
CA MET A 350 -25.87 -8.39 -4.27
C MET A 350 -25.45 -9.81 -3.89
N SER A 351 -24.77 -9.95 -2.77
CA SER A 351 -24.36 -11.24 -2.22
C SER A 351 -24.78 -11.37 -0.76
N GLU A 352 -25.07 -12.60 -0.34
CA GLU A 352 -25.33 -12.95 1.07
C GLU A 352 -24.06 -13.48 1.76
N THR A 353 -23.01 -13.75 1.00
CA THR A 353 -21.75 -14.34 1.49
C THR A 353 -20.55 -13.47 1.09
N THR A 354 -19.42 -13.78 1.67
CA THR A 354 -18.14 -13.11 1.34
C THR A 354 -17.59 -13.48 -0.05
N LEU A 355 -18.17 -14.49 -0.72
CA LEU A 355 -17.92 -14.76 -2.14
C LEU A 355 -18.84 -13.89 -3.00
N MET A 356 -18.35 -12.75 -3.42
CA MET A 356 -19.09 -11.79 -4.24
C MET A 356 -18.66 -11.90 -5.70
N GLN A 357 -19.63 -12.01 -6.62
CA GLN A 357 -19.38 -12.00 -8.05
C GLN A 357 -18.90 -10.63 -8.54
N ALA A 358 -18.16 -10.62 -9.65
CA ALA A 358 -17.84 -9.40 -10.36
C ALA A 358 -19.10 -8.66 -10.77
N THR A 359 -19.30 -7.45 -10.26
CA THR A 359 -20.52 -6.66 -10.43
C THR A 359 -20.21 -5.38 -11.18
N LEU A 360 -20.95 -5.13 -12.26
CA LEU A 360 -20.87 -3.92 -13.06
C LEU A 360 -22.23 -3.18 -13.04
N LEU A 361 -22.16 -1.88 -12.71
CA LEU A 361 -23.31 -0.97 -12.72
C LEU A 361 -23.09 0.10 -13.79
N ASP A 362 -23.96 0.09 -14.83
CA ASP A 362 -23.92 1.06 -15.92
C ASP A 362 -24.81 2.28 -15.64
N ARG A 363 -24.56 3.40 -16.32
CA ARG A 363 -25.27 4.68 -16.18
C ARG A 363 -25.19 5.27 -14.77
N VAL A 364 -24.07 5.04 -14.10
CA VAL A 364 -23.80 5.68 -12.81
C VAL A 364 -23.60 7.19 -13.01
N THR A 365 -24.20 7.97 -12.10
CA THR A 365 -24.15 9.42 -12.11
C THR A 365 -23.57 9.97 -10.80
N PRO A 366 -23.14 11.23 -10.74
CA PRO A 366 -22.63 11.83 -9.51
C PRO A 366 -23.63 11.92 -8.34
N ALA A 367 -24.93 11.68 -8.57
CA ALA A 367 -25.94 11.63 -7.52
C ALA A 367 -25.90 10.32 -6.71
N MET A 368 -25.24 9.28 -7.21
CA MET A 368 -25.17 7.95 -6.61
C MET A 368 -23.96 7.83 -5.70
N ARG A 369 -24.10 7.19 -4.54
CA ARG A 369 -23.02 7.00 -3.56
C ARG A 369 -21.80 6.30 -4.17
N ILE A 370 -22.01 5.29 -5.01
CA ILE A 370 -20.92 4.53 -5.65
C ILE A 370 -20.03 5.39 -6.55
N PHE A 371 -20.48 6.56 -7.01
CA PHE A 371 -19.64 7.47 -7.78
C PHE A 371 -18.49 8.06 -6.94
N HIS A 372 -18.74 8.32 -5.65
CA HIS A 372 -17.82 9.00 -4.75
C HIS A 372 -17.17 8.08 -3.72
N GLU A 373 -17.92 7.11 -3.18
CA GLU A 373 -17.46 6.22 -2.12
C GLU A 373 -16.64 5.07 -2.68
N GLU A 374 -15.49 4.78 -2.06
CA GLU A 374 -14.65 3.64 -2.38
C GLU A 374 -15.39 2.34 -2.07
N THR A 375 -15.49 1.44 -3.05
CA THR A 375 -16.18 0.15 -2.85
C THR A 375 -15.31 -0.83 -2.08
N PHE A 376 -14.02 -0.84 -2.38
CA PHE A 376 -13.05 -1.81 -1.87
C PHE A 376 -13.57 -3.25 -1.91
N GLY A 377 -14.19 -3.58 -3.04
CA GLY A 377 -14.86 -4.84 -3.32
C GLY A 377 -15.09 -5.02 -4.83
N PRO A 378 -15.67 -6.15 -5.27
CA PRO A 378 -15.82 -6.48 -6.69
C PRO A 378 -17.03 -5.80 -7.35
N VAL A 379 -17.32 -4.54 -7.01
CA VAL A 379 -18.44 -3.76 -7.56
C VAL A 379 -17.89 -2.49 -8.21
N LYS A 380 -18.19 -2.28 -9.49
CA LYS A 380 -17.60 -1.21 -10.29
C LYS A 380 -18.65 -0.37 -11.02
N ALA A 381 -18.39 0.95 -11.04
CA ALA A 381 -19.25 1.94 -11.67
C ALA A 381 -18.82 2.23 -13.11
N ILE A 382 -19.77 2.20 -14.04
CA ILE A 382 -19.58 2.65 -15.43
C ILE A 382 -20.30 3.98 -15.61
N VAL A 383 -19.54 5.00 -15.99
CA VAL A 383 -20.02 6.35 -16.27
C VAL A 383 -19.85 6.64 -17.75
N ARG A 384 -20.94 7.00 -18.44
CA ARG A 384 -20.91 7.33 -19.85
C ARG A 384 -20.74 8.83 -20.03
N VAL A 385 -19.87 9.22 -20.95
CA VAL A 385 -19.55 10.63 -21.24
C VAL A 385 -19.60 10.88 -22.76
N ASN A 386 -19.86 12.12 -23.15
CA ASN A 386 -20.01 12.51 -24.56
C ASN A 386 -18.83 13.28 -25.13
N SER A 387 -17.74 13.42 -24.39
CA SER A 387 -16.55 14.13 -24.85
C SER A 387 -15.35 13.88 -23.93
N GLU A 388 -14.14 14.05 -24.46
CA GLU A 388 -12.88 14.02 -23.71
C GLU A 388 -12.89 15.02 -22.53
N LYS A 389 -13.43 16.23 -22.76
CA LYS A 389 -13.55 17.25 -21.70
C LYS A 389 -14.43 16.77 -20.55
N ALA A 390 -15.55 16.12 -20.86
CA ALA A 390 -16.45 15.53 -19.85
C ALA A 390 -15.79 14.35 -19.14
N ALA A 391 -15.03 13.51 -19.84
CA ALA A 391 -14.27 12.40 -19.26
C ALA A 391 -13.27 12.89 -18.22
N ILE A 392 -12.47 13.92 -18.53
CA ILE A 392 -11.51 14.52 -17.62
C ILE A 392 -12.19 15.18 -16.41
N ALA A 393 -13.29 15.89 -16.64
CA ALA A 393 -14.07 16.51 -15.56
C ALA A 393 -14.63 15.44 -14.62
N CYS A 394 -15.24 14.38 -15.15
CA CYS A 394 -15.74 13.24 -14.39
C CYS A 394 -14.62 12.53 -13.61
N ALA A 395 -13.46 12.30 -14.23
CA ALA A 395 -12.32 11.67 -13.57
C ALA A 395 -11.83 12.45 -12.35
N ASN A 396 -11.79 13.77 -12.48
CA ASN A 396 -11.32 14.68 -11.42
C ASN A 396 -12.40 15.04 -10.37
N ASP A 397 -13.65 14.59 -10.56
CA ASP A 397 -14.72 14.81 -9.61
C ASP A 397 -14.65 13.79 -8.46
N THR A 398 -13.61 13.93 -7.67
CA THR A 398 -13.34 13.15 -6.46
C THR A 398 -12.33 13.88 -5.58
N LYS A 399 -12.37 13.60 -4.28
CA LYS A 399 -11.36 14.05 -3.32
C LYS A 399 -10.10 13.17 -3.31
N MET A 400 -10.17 11.98 -3.93
CA MET A 400 -9.08 11.02 -4.01
C MET A 400 -8.13 11.35 -5.18
N GLY A 401 -6.93 10.78 -5.15
CA GLY A 401 -5.96 11.00 -6.23
C GLY A 401 -4.80 10.00 -6.20
N LEU A 402 -5.09 8.68 -6.16
CA LEU A 402 -4.03 7.67 -6.14
C LEU A 402 -3.64 7.26 -7.56
N SER A 403 -4.47 6.49 -8.25
CA SER A 403 -4.17 5.93 -9.57
C SER A 403 -5.23 6.29 -10.60
N SER A 404 -4.87 6.23 -11.88
CA SER A 404 -5.74 6.42 -13.03
C SER A 404 -5.21 5.68 -14.26
N ALA A 405 -6.08 5.49 -15.27
CA ALA A 405 -5.67 4.98 -16.58
C ALA A 405 -6.36 5.74 -17.71
N VAL A 406 -5.69 5.81 -18.88
CA VAL A 406 -6.24 6.41 -20.10
C VAL A 406 -6.00 5.46 -21.28
N PHE A 407 -7.06 5.11 -22.00
CA PHE A 407 -7.03 4.24 -23.17
C PHE A 407 -7.32 5.02 -24.44
N SER A 408 -6.37 5.01 -25.38
CA SER A 408 -6.45 5.65 -26.69
C SER A 408 -5.39 5.05 -27.61
N ARG A 409 -5.70 4.87 -28.89
CA ARG A 409 -4.71 4.49 -29.90
C ARG A 409 -3.74 5.64 -30.21
N ASP A 410 -4.18 6.90 -30.06
CA ASP A 410 -3.29 8.07 -30.11
C ASP A 410 -2.63 8.31 -28.75
N VAL A 411 -1.42 7.78 -28.60
CA VAL A 411 -0.61 7.93 -27.37
C VAL A 411 -0.35 9.41 -27.03
N ALA A 412 -0.19 10.29 -28.02
CA ALA A 412 0.01 11.71 -27.78
C ALA A 412 -1.27 12.34 -27.20
N ARG A 413 -2.44 11.93 -27.66
CA ARG A 413 -3.72 12.31 -27.09
C ARG A 413 -3.87 11.81 -25.66
N ALA A 414 -3.58 10.51 -25.41
CA ALA A 414 -3.62 9.93 -24.08
C ALA A 414 -2.71 10.67 -23.09
N LEU A 415 -1.50 11.05 -23.51
CA LEU A 415 -0.57 11.88 -22.70
C LEU A 415 -1.13 13.27 -22.38
N ARG A 416 -1.79 13.93 -23.36
CA ARG A 416 -2.45 15.23 -23.11
C ARG A 416 -3.58 15.11 -22.08
N VAL A 417 -4.37 14.01 -22.13
CA VAL A 417 -5.42 13.72 -21.15
C VAL A 417 -4.81 13.43 -19.79
N ALA A 418 -3.83 12.52 -19.72
CA ALA A 418 -3.17 12.10 -18.48
C ALA A 418 -2.61 13.28 -17.68
N ARG A 419 -1.99 14.26 -18.36
CA ARG A 419 -1.46 15.50 -17.72
C ARG A 419 -2.54 16.36 -17.06
N ARG A 420 -3.81 16.13 -17.34
CA ARG A 420 -4.95 16.86 -16.78
C ARG A 420 -5.65 16.09 -15.66
N LEU A 421 -5.28 14.84 -15.43
CA LEU A 421 -5.80 14.03 -14.32
C LEU A 421 -5.09 14.39 -13.01
N ARG A 422 -5.85 14.40 -11.92
CA ARG A 422 -5.35 14.73 -10.57
C ARG A 422 -5.09 13.45 -9.78
N THR A 423 -4.09 12.69 -10.22
CA THR A 423 -3.66 11.44 -9.56
C THR A 423 -2.14 11.40 -9.45
N GLY A 424 -1.63 10.71 -8.43
CA GLY A 424 -0.19 10.48 -8.25
C GLY A 424 0.37 9.51 -9.29
N ILE A 425 -0.48 8.59 -9.80
CA ILE A 425 -0.12 7.54 -10.75
C ILE A 425 -1.08 7.62 -11.94
N CYS A 426 -0.56 7.49 -13.16
CA CYS A 426 -1.38 7.42 -14.37
C CYS A 426 -0.76 6.48 -15.40
N HIS A 427 -1.53 5.51 -15.87
CA HIS A 427 -1.11 4.54 -16.88
C HIS A 427 -1.78 4.81 -18.23
N ILE A 428 -1.03 4.67 -19.31
CA ILE A 428 -1.56 4.78 -20.67
C ILE A 428 -1.64 3.38 -21.26
N ASN A 429 -2.85 2.98 -21.69
CA ASN A 429 -3.16 1.67 -22.26
C ASN A 429 -2.80 0.49 -21.34
N GLY A 430 -2.80 0.72 -20.03
CA GLY A 430 -2.55 -0.27 -18.99
C GLY A 430 -3.57 -0.18 -17.84
N PRO A 431 -3.60 -1.16 -16.94
CA PRO A 431 -4.52 -1.18 -15.82
C PRO A 431 -4.19 -0.10 -14.78
N THR A 432 -5.17 0.31 -13.98
CA THR A 432 -4.93 1.20 -12.82
C THR A 432 -4.15 0.51 -11.71
N VAL A 433 -4.22 -0.82 -11.63
CA VAL A 433 -3.45 -1.67 -10.71
C VAL A 433 -2.15 -2.06 -11.39
N GLN A 434 -1.13 -1.27 -11.18
CA GLN A 434 0.23 -1.54 -11.63
C GLN A 434 1.21 -0.96 -10.62
N ASP A 435 2.22 -1.75 -10.26
CA ASP A 435 3.22 -1.38 -9.25
C ASP A 435 4.56 -2.04 -9.58
N GLU A 436 5.64 -1.32 -9.35
CA GLU A 436 7.01 -1.76 -9.57
C GLU A 436 7.88 -1.27 -8.40
N ALA A 437 8.92 -2.02 -8.08
CA ALA A 437 9.74 -1.77 -6.88
C ALA A 437 10.45 -0.40 -6.87
N GLN A 438 10.86 0.09 -8.06
CA GLN A 438 11.69 1.29 -8.23
C GLN A 438 10.88 2.59 -8.40
N VAL A 439 9.56 2.51 -8.61
CA VAL A 439 8.76 3.70 -8.90
C VAL A 439 8.38 4.48 -7.64
N PRO A 440 8.18 5.80 -7.73
CA PRO A 440 7.65 6.58 -6.62
C PRO A 440 6.16 6.31 -6.45
N PHE A 441 5.83 5.39 -5.52
CA PHE A 441 4.46 4.98 -5.25
C PHE A 441 3.82 5.88 -4.19
N GLY A 442 2.71 6.53 -4.54
CA GLY A 442 1.95 7.39 -3.62
C GLY A 442 0.85 8.18 -4.31
N GLY A 443 -0.09 8.67 -3.52
CA GLY A 443 -1.23 9.48 -3.95
C GLY A 443 -1.08 10.96 -3.63
N ILE A 444 -2.07 11.72 -4.08
CA ILE A 444 -2.27 13.14 -3.77
C ILE A 444 -3.66 13.35 -3.16
N ASN A 445 -3.95 14.53 -2.64
CA ASN A 445 -5.24 14.88 -2.03
C ASN A 445 -5.61 13.92 -0.85
N ASP A 446 -6.84 13.43 -0.81
CA ASP A 446 -7.32 12.51 0.23
C ASP A 446 -6.75 11.09 0.12
N SER A 447 -5.96 10.81 -0.93
CA SER A 447 -5.18 9.58 -1.05
C SER A 447 -3.82 9.62 -0.35
N GLY A 448 -3.49 10.73 0.32
CA GLY A 448 -2.33 10.84 1.19
C GLY A 448 -1.24 11.76 0.69
N TRP A 449 -0.05 11.60 1.25
CA TRP A 449 1.15 12.37 0.91
C TRP A 449 2.43 11.60 1.18
N GLY A 450 3.53 12.06 0.58
CA GLY A 450 4.78 11.33 0.54
C GLY A 450 4.71 10.16 -0.44
N HIS A 451 5.85 9.54 -0.72
CA HIS A 451 5.94 8.43 -1.65
C HIS A 451 6.89 7.37 -1.09
N PHE A 452 6.59 6.12 -1.38
CA PHE A 452 7.52 5.01 -1.21
C PHE A 452 8.35 4.82 -2.50
N GLY A 453 9.45 4.10 -2.39
CA GLY A 453 10.29 3.73 -3.53
C GLY A 453 11.22 4.86 -4.04
N GLY A 454 12.28 4.45 -4.71
CA GLY A 454 13.24 5.34 -5.36
C GLY A 454 13.81 6.45 -4.47
N GLN A 455 14.12 7.59 -5.06
CA GLN A 455 14.64 8.76 -4.36
C GLN A 455 13.65 9.33 -3.34
N ALA A 456 12.36 9.31 -3.66
CA ALA A 456 11.31 9.81 -2.76
C ALA A 456 11.28 9.06 -1.42
N GLY A 457 11.50 7.75 -1.45
CA GLY A 457 11.62 6.94 -0.25
C GLY A 457 12.89 7.28 0.56
N ILE A 458 14.03 7.51 -0.09
CA ILE A 458 15.25 7.99 0.59
C ILE A 458 14.98 9.32 1.29
N ASP A 459 14.33 10.27 0.62
CA ASP A 459 13.99 11.58 1.16
C ASP A 459 13.05 11.48 2.37
N ALA A 460 12.09 10.55 2.34
CA ALA A 460 11.14 10.35 3.41
C ALA A 460 11.78 9.78 4.71
N PHE A 461 12.80 8.93 4.57
CA PHE A 461 13.37 8.18 5.70
C PHE A 461 14.79 8.60 6.08
N THR A 462 15.28 9.74 5.59
CA THR A 462 16.56 10.34 6.00
C THR A 462 16.37 11.78 6.44
N ASP A 463 17.30 12.27 7.29
CA ASP A 463 17.45 13.68 7.58
C ASP A 463 18.63 14.25 6.79
N LEU A 464 18.43 15.42 6.19
CA LEU A 464 19.49 16.14 5.49
C LEU A 464 20.20 17.06 6.48
N ARG A 465 21.52 16.89 6.61
CA ARG A 465 22.36 17.67 7.52
C ARG A 465 23.36 18.51 6.75
N TRP A 466 23.28 19.82 6.91
CA TRP A 466 24.31 20.72 6.41
C TRP A 466 25.55 20.70 7.34
N MET A 467 26.73 20.47 6.76
CA MET A 467 28.01 20.48 7.44
C MET A 467 29.00 21.39 6.72
N THR A 468 29.80 22.10 7.50
CA THR A 468 30.90 22.92 6.97
C THR A 468 32.21 22.47 7.64
N VAL A 469 33.26 22.42 6.82
CA VAL A 469 34.64 22.17 7.31
C VAL A 469 35.48 23.35 6.91
N LYS A 470 35.98 24.09 7.89
CA LYS A 470 36.86 25.25 7.70
C LYS A 470 38.26 24.89 8.14
N ASN A 471 39.28 25.22 7.35
CA ASN A 471 40.67 25.05 7.75
C ASN A 471 41.00 26.04 8.89
N THR A 472 41.57 25.57 10.00
CA THR A 472 41.80 26.37 11.20
C THR A 472 42.95 27.39 11.09
N THR A 473 43.63 27.45 9.94
CA THR A 473 44.75 28.36 9.66
C THR A 473 44.35 29.71 9.04
N GLY A 474 43.10 30.13 9.12
CA GLY A 474 42.64 31.40 8.56
C GLY A 474 41.91 32.27 9.58
N ASP A 475 42.22 33.54 9.56
CA ASP A 475 41.80 34.64 10.43
C ASP A 475 40.42 34.50 11.08
N ASN A 476 40.39 34.56 12.42
CA ASN A 476 39.17 34.79 13.16
C ASN A 476 38.57 36.13 12.79
N VAL A 477 37.35 36.11 12.24
CA VAL A 477 36.59 37.32 11.84
C VAL A 477 35.81 37.87 13.04
N PHE A 478 36.39 37.87 14.25
CA PHE A 478 35.89 38.60 15.41
C PHE A 478 37.08 39.01 16.26
#